data_d4e8dc4f43c36959bd67c799913188f7
#
_entry.id   d4e8dc4f43c36959bd67c799913188f7
#
_cell.length_a   1.000
_cell.length_b   1.000
_cell.length_c   1.000
_cell.angle_alpha   90.00
_cell.angle_beta   90.00
_cell.angle_gamma   90.00
#
_symmetry.space_group_name_H-M   'P 1'
#
loop_
_entity.id
_entity.type
_entity.pdbx_description
1 polymer ?
#
loop_
_entity_poly.entity_id
_entity_poly.type
_entity_poly.pdbx_seq_one_letter_code
_entity_poly.pdbx_strand_id
1 'polypeptide(L)'
;MVSIFLNIYTVRNINFIRKHTMSLNIKHIENEIIDQYLYDENPTRPWIIGFSGGKDSTMLLQMVWNALKKIDTAVFQRPVYVVCNDTLVENPKIVLFIEETLKQIQEAANKQSLNIQVVKTTPRLEDTFWVNLIGKGYPAPNKFYRWCTDRLKINPTTRFILEQIGEKGEAIILLGTRSDESRSRAASIKRHEVKGQRLRKHVLPNAYVYAPIKDILTEDLWQYLLQNPPPWGGTHRDLITLYRNATGGDCPLVIDTTTPSCGQSRFGCWVCTVVKKDKSMDALIDNGEEWMEPLQELRDFLVETRDTPEVYREKRRRDGSEKEGMWGPYKLEVRAEILKRLLKAQKEIQQTEGIELITHQEMVLIQYHWFRDCFFKTKVSQIYNRIFTNKIDMSKQEEKYKQEAELLKKSCKQEPKDVELIQDLLALQKTKTLMIRKRGLQADIDNRLNQYIEELNLPVYMN
;
A
#
# COMPACT_ATOMS: atom_id res chain seq x y z
N MET A 1 40.79 -21.95 -33.41
CA MET A 1 40.64 -22.83 -32.21
C MET A 1 41.21 -22.18 -30.92
N VAL A 2 42.33 -21.47 -30.93
CA VAL A 2 42.93 -20.83 -29.73
C VAL A 2 42.04 -19.73 -29.13
N SER A 3 41.35 -18.94 -29.98
CA SER A 3 40.49 -17.84 -29.51
C SER A 3 39.21 -18.30 -28.76
N ILE A 4 38.69 -19.50 -29.07
CA ILE A 4 37.49 -20.06 -28.39
C ILE A 4 37.90 -20.63 -27.01
N PHE A 5 39.06 -21.22 -26.90
CA PHE A 5 39.57 -21.74 -25.60
C PHE A 5 39.90 -20.62 -24.60
N LEU A 6 40.47 -19.51 -25.06
CA LEU A 6 40.71 -18.34 -24.19
C LEU A 6 39.39 -17.73 -23.65
N ASN A 7 38.34 -17.67 -24.48
CA ASN A 7 37.07 -17.12 -24.07
C ASN A 7 36.35 -18.02 -23.02
N ILE A 8 36.44 -19.33 -23.18
CA ILE A 8 35.83 -20.30 -22.20
C ILE A 8 36.59 -20.29 -20.86
N TYR A 9 37.93 -20.15 -20.88
CA TYR A 9 38.74 -20.06 -19.68
C TYR A 9 38.51 -18.73 -18.93
N THR A 10 38.36 -17.64 -19.63
CA THR A 10 38.08 -16.30 -19.07
C THR A 10 36.68 -16.26 -18.45
N VAL A 11 35.67 -16.78 -19.14
CA VAL A 11 34.29 -16.84 -18.62
C VAL A 11 34.17 -17.80 -17.40
N ARG A 12 34.87 -18.93 -17.41
CA ARG A 12 34.92 -19.85 -16.25
C ARG A 12 35.62 -19.23 -15.05
N ASN A 13 36.73 -18.54 -15.25
CA ASN A 13 37.44 -17.85 -14.16
C ASN A 13 36.65 -16.66 -13.61
N ILE A 14 36.02 -15.86 -14.45
CA ILE A 14 35.15 -14.76 -14.02
C ILE A 14 33.97 -15.31 -13.21
N ASN A 15 33.30 -16.37 -13.67
CA ASN A 15 32.20 -17.00 -12.95
C ASN A 15 32.67 -17.66 -11.63
N PHE A 16 33.85 -18.24 -11.59
CA PHE A 16 34.41 -18.79 -10.36
C PHE A 16 34.76 -17.71 -9.35
N ILE A 17 35.41 -16.62 -9.77
CA ILE A 17 35.75 -15.48 -8.91
C ILE A 17 34.47 -14.81 -8.41
N ARG A 18 33.50 -14.57 -9.31
CA ARG A 18 32.20 -13.95 -8.95
C ARG A 18 31.43 -14.82 -7.96
N LYS A 19 31.39 -16.14 -8.16
CA LYS A 19 30.73 -17.09 -7.24
C LYS A 19 31.42 -17.13 -5.87
N HIS A 20 32.74 -17.01 -5.82
CA HIS A 20 33.51 -16.98 -4.57
C HIS A 20 33.32 -15.65 -3.83
N THR A 21 33.33 -14.51 -4.54
CA THR A 21 33.08 -13.17 -3.98
C THR A 21 31.66 -13.06 -3.42
N MET A 22 30.67 -13.58 -4.14
CA MET A 22 29.28 -13.62 -3.68
C MET A 22 29.11 -14.47 -2.42
N SER A 23 29.71 -15.66 -2.38
CA SER A 23 29.64 -16.55 -1.20
C SER A 23 30.28 -15.91 0.04
N LEU A 24 31.35 -15.15 -0.13
CA LEU A 24 31.99 -14.39 0.96
C LEU A 24 31.11 -13.26 1.46
N ASN A 25 30.45 -12.53 0.54
CA ASN A 25 29.56 -11.44 0.89
C ASN A 25 28.31 -11.94 1.68
N ILE A 26 27.68 -13.04 1.24
CA ILE A 26 26.53 -13.63 1.93
C ILE A 26 26.90 -14.08 3.35
N LYS A 27 28.02 -14.77 3.54
CA LYS A 27 28.50 -15.17 4.87
C LYS A 27 28.80 -13.98 5.76
N HIS A 28 29.39 -12.93 5.22
CA HIS A 28 29.63 -11.70 5.97
C HIS A 28 28.33 -11.07 6.46
N ILE A 29 27.34 -10.92 5.59
CA ILE A 29 26.02 -10.37 5.95
C ILE A 29 25.31 -11.24 7.00
N GLU A 30 25.35 -12.57 6.86
CA GLU A 30 24.79 -13.46 7.89
C GLU A 30 25.48 -13.28 9.26
N ASN A 31 26.80 -13.15 9.27
CA ASN A 31 27.55 -12.89 10.51
C ASN A 31 27.19 -11.52 11.11
N GLU A 32 27.05 -10.48 10.29
CA GLU A 32 26.59 -9.17 10.76
C GLU A 32 25.17 -9.22 11.36
N ILE A 33 24.27 -10.02 10.78
CA ILE A 33 22.93 -10.26 11.32
C ILE A 33 23.02 -10.97 12.68
N ILE A 34 23.87 -12.00 12.80
CA ILE A 34 24.09 -12.72 14.05
C ILE A 34 24.66 -11.79 15.13
N ASP A 35 25.69 -11.02 14.79
CA ASP A 35 26.30 -10.04 15.69
C ASP A 35 25.27 -9.00 16.17
N GLN A 36 24.48 -8.44 15.24
CA GLN A 36 23.44 -7.47 15.58
C GLN A 36 22.35 -8.07 16.45
N TYR A 37 22.05 -9.37 16.29
CA TYR A 37 21.06 -10.05 17.13
C TYR A 37 21.60 -10.31 18.55
N LEU A 38 22.83 -10.78 18.67
CA LEU A 38 23.42 -11.21 19.95
C LEU A 38 23.95 -10.06 20.79
N TYR A 39 24.61 -9.08 20.16
CA TYR A 39 25.38 -8.04 20.83
C TYR A 39 24.75 -6.65 20.74
N ASP A 40 23.43 -6.61 20.55
CA ASP A 40 22.68 -5.37 20.58
C ASP A 40 22.61 -4.78 22.00
N GLU A 41 22.74 -3.47 22.14
CA GLU A 41 22.67 -2.76 23.43
C GLU A 41 21.39 -3.07 24.22
N ASN A 42 20.27 -3.28 23.50
CA ASN A 42 19.00 -3.68 24.09
C ASN A 42 18.58 -5.06 23.55
N PRO A 43 18.86 -6.15 24.28
CA PRO A 43 18.62 -7.52 23.79
C PRO A 43 17.14 -7.88 23.67
N THR A 44 16.23 -7.10 24.25
CA THR A 44 14.77 -7.40 24.27
C THR A 44 13.98 -6.65 23.21
N ARG A 45 14.58 -5.61 22.57
CA ARG A 45 13.86 -4.84 21.56
C ARG A 45 13.53 -5.70 20.33
N PRO A 46 12.25 -5.71 19.89
CA PRO A 46 11.81 -6.57 18.81
C PRO A 46 12.45 -6.20 17.47
N TRP A 47 12.60 -7.21 16.62
CA TRP A 47 12.89 -7.04 15.21
C TRP A 47 11.60 -7.08 14.40
N ILE A 48 11.41 -6.12 13.52
CA ILE A 48 10.22 -6.00 12.67
C ILE A 48 10.67 -6.06 11.21
N ILE A 49 10.49 -7.21 10.57
CA ILE A 49 10.85 -7.44 9.18
C ILE A 49 9.68 -7.05 8.29
N GLY A 50 9.85 -6.01 7.46
CA GLY A 50 8.88 -5.66 6.43
C GLY A 50 8.88 -6.69 5.31
N PHE A 51 7.82 -7.49 5.21
CA PHE A 51 7.66 -8.55 4.21
C PHE A 51 6.54 -8.22 3.24
N SER A 52 6.87 -8.08 1.96
CA SER A 52 5.91 -7.78 0.88
C SER A 52 5.68 -8.95 -0.08
N GLY A 53 6.28 -10.13 0.19
CA GLY A 53 6.28 -11.25 -0.73
C GLY A 53 7.15 -11.06 -1.99
N GLY A 54 7.78 -9.88 -2.16
CA GLY A 54 8.69 -9.61 -3.27
C GLY A 54 10.11 -10.14 -3.03
N LYS A 55 10.89 -10.24 -4.10
CA LYS A 55 12.26 -10.81 -4.10
C LYS A 55 13.18 -10.26 -3.01
N ASP A 56 13.13 -8.95 -2.78
CA ASP A 56 14.02 -8.26 -1.83
C ASP A 56 13.66 -8.59 -0.37
N SER A 57 12.38 -8.55 -0.02
CA SER A 57 11.90 -8.93 1.33
C SER A 57 12.02 -10.43 1.58
N THR A 58 11.90 -11.26 0.54
CA THR A 58 12.10 -12.72 0.63
C THR A 58 13.56 -13.05 0.93
N MET A 59 14.51 -12.42 0.22
CA MET A 59 15.93 -12.60 0.50
C MET A 59 16.28 -12.13 1.92
N LEU A 60 15.81 -10.96 2.34
CA LEU A 60 16.05 -10.46 3.70
C LEU A 60 15.56 -11.44 4.76
N LEU A 61 14.31 -11.90 4.65
CA LEU A 61 13.74 -12.85 5.60
C LEU A 61 14.54 -14.15 5.64
N GLN A 62 14.91 -14.69 4.46
CA GLN A 62 15.69 -15.92 4.37
C GLN A 62 17.06 -15.77 5.02
N MET A 63 17.76 -14.66 4.85
CA MET A 63 19.06 -14.40 5.48
C MET A 63 18.93 -14.27 7.00
N VAL A 64 17.92 -13.54 7.49
CA VAL A 64 17.63 -13.46 8.93
C VAL A 64 17.29 -14.84 9.49
N TRP A 65 16.46 -15.61 8.80
CA TRP A 65 16.11 -16.97 9.20
C TRP A 65 17.34 -17.88 9.34
N ASN A 66 18.20 -17.87 8.31
CA ASN A 66 19.41 -18.68 8.30
C ASN A 66 20.40 -18.24 9.40
N ALA A 67 20.49 -16.95 9.70
CA ALA A 67 21.26 -16.43 10.82
C ALA A 67 20.71 -16.93 12.17
N LEU A 68 19.41 -16.83 12.40
CA LEU A 68 18.75 -17.29 13.63
C LEU A 68 18.93 -18.80 13.86
N LYS A 69 18.87 -19.61 12.81
CA LYS A 69 19.13 -21.06 12.91
C LYS A 69 20.53 -21.42 13.38
N LYS A 70 21.50 -20.52 13.31
CA LYS A 70 22.88 -20.72 13.79
C LYS A 70 23.06 -20.30 15.24
N ILE A 71 22.07 -19.66 15.83
CA ILE A 71 22.07 -19.17 17.21
C ILE A 71 21.35 -20.20 18.09
N ASP A 72 21.90 -20.46 19.29
CA ASP A 72 21.24 -21.31 20.28
C ASP A 72 19.89 -20.71 20.70
N THR A 73 18.82 -21.51 20.64
CA THR A 73 17.48 -21.08 21.01
C THR A 73 17.37 -20.60 22.47
N ALA A 74 18.26 -21.08 23.35
CA ALA A 74 18.30 -20.65 24.73
C ALA A 74 18.65 -19.15 24.91
N VAL A 75 19.26 -18.51 23.91
CA VAL A 75 19.61 -17.08 23.95
C VAL A 75 18.61 -16.20 23.23
N PHE A 76 17.49 -16.74 22.73
CA PHE A 76 16.43 -15.94 22.08
C PHE A 76 15.69 -15.08 23.10
N GLN A 77 16.04 -13.80 23.15
CA GLN A 77 15.44 -12.84 24.08
C GLN A 77 14.42 -11.91 23.41
N ARG A 78 14.56 -11.68 22.11
CA ARG A 78 13.71 -10.76 21.36
C ARG A 78 12.79 -11.48 20.41
N PRO A 79 11.54 -11.04 20.25
CA PRO A 79 10.66 -11.51 19.18
C PRO A 79 11.09 -10.94 17.84
N VAL A 80 10.88 -11.72 16.79
CA VAL A 80 11.08 -11.32 15.39
C VAL A 80 9.72 -11.37 14.70
N TYR A 81 9.19 -10.21 14.32
CA TYR A 81 7.92 -10.08 13.61
C TYR A 81 8.13 -10.01 12.11
N VAL A 82 7.47 -10.87 11.37
CA VAL A 82 7.35 -10.78 9.90
C VAL A 82 6.06 -10.05 9.59
N VAL A 83 6.18 -8.76 9.28
CA VAL A 83 5.03 -7.89 9.10
C VAL A 83 4.71 -7.73 7.62
N CYS A 84 3.55 -8.24 7.22
CA CYS A 84 2.99 -8.06 5.90
C CYS A 84 1.83 -7.08 5.94
N ASN A 85 1.87 -6.06 5.09
CA ASN A 85 0.80 -5.08 5.00
C ASN A 85 -0.14 -5.45 3.85
N ASP A 86 -1.39 -5.75 4.19
CA ASP A 86 -2.47 -5.99 3.25
C ASP A 86 -3.27 -4.70 3.04
N THR A 87 -3.24 -4.18 1.82
CA THR A 87 -3.95 -2.94 1.45
C THR A 87 -5.44 -3.16 1.15
N LEU A 88 -5.91 -4.41 1.13
CA LEU A 88 -7.25 -4.86 0.74
C LEU A 88 -7.61 -4.58 -0.74
N VAL A 89 -6.65 -4.12 -1.54
CA VAL A 89 -6.80 -3.86 -2.98
C VAL A 89 -5.55 -4.28 -3.76
N GLU A 90 -4.79 -5.22 -3.23
CA GLU A 90 -3.66 -5.82 -3.94
C GLU A 90 -4.16 -6.80 -5.01
N ASN A 91 -3.29 -7.10 -5.97
CA ASN A 91 -3.63 -8.06 -7.02
C ASN A 91 -4.01 -9.42 -6.38
N PRO A 92 -5.20 -9.97 -6.63
CA PRO A 92 -5.69 -11.16 -5.94
C PRO A 92 -4.77 -12.38 -6.08
N LYS A 93 -4.15 -12.57 -7.24
CA LYS A 93 -3.18 -13.66 -7.47
C LYS A 93 -1.97 -13.54 -6.53
N ILE A 94 -1.52 -12.30 -6.31
CA ILE A 94 -0.41 -12.01 -5.41
C ILE A 94 -0.83 -12.21 -3.95
N VAL A 95 -2.06 -11.83 -3.60
CA VAL A 95 -2.61 -12.04 -2.24
C VAL A 95 -2.60 -13.53 -1.89
N LEU A 96 -3.10 -14.40 -2.77
CA LEU A 96 -3.11 -15.86 -2.53
C LEU A 96 -1.70 -16.41 -2.33
N PHE A 97 -0.75 -16.00 -3.17
CA PHE A 97 0.66 -16.39 -3.03
C PHE A 97 1.26 -15.93 -1.70
N ILE A 98 1.00 -14.69 -1.30
CA ILE A 98 1.52 -14.13 -0.05
C ILE A 98 0.90 -14.85 1.16
N GLU A 99 -0.40 -15.10 1.16
CA GLU A 99 -1.09 -15.77 2.27
C GLU A 99 -0.56 -17.18 2.50
N GLU A 100 -0.38 -17.96 1.43
CA GLU A 100 0.21 -19.28 1.52
C GLU A 100 1.66 -19.22 2.03
N THR A 101 2.45 -18.27 1.52
CA THR A 101 3.83 -18.06 1.99
C THR A 101 3.88 -17.69 3.47
N LEU A 102 3.01 -16.79 3.95
CA LEU A 102 2.96 -16.38 5.36
C LEU A 102 2.57 -17.55 6.27
N LYS A 103 1.65 -18.39 5.82
CA LYS A 103 1.26 -19.61 6.53
C LYS A 103 2.45 -20.57 6.66
N GLN A 104 3.15 -20.84 5.56
CA GLN A 104 4.35 -21.68 5.57
C GLN A 104 5.45 -21.12 6.50
N ILE A 105 5.66 -19.79 6.48
CA ILE A 105 6.61 -19.12 7.39
C ILE A 105 6.24 -19.38 8.84
N GLN A 106 4.97 -19.19 9.23
CA GLN A 106 4.56 -19.39 10.62
C GLN A 106 4.65 -20.84 11.07
N GLU A 107 4.21 -21.78 10.22
CA GLU A 107 4.28 -23.23 10.52
C GLU A 107 5.74 -23.70 10.67
N ALA A 108 6.61 -23.26 9.78
CA ALA A 108 8.03 -23.61 9.83
C ALA A 108 8.74 -22.96 11.02
N ALA A 109 8.41 -21.73 11.39
CA ALA A 109 8.96 -21.07 12.58
C ALA A 109 8.63 -21.86 13.84
N ASN A 110 7.38 -22.28 14.00
CA ASN A 110 6.93 -23.11 15.11
C ASN A 110 7.66 -24.46 15.13
N LYS A 111 7.75 -25.14 13.98
CA LYS A 111 8.42 -26.45 13.86
C LYS A 111 9.92 -26.37 14.16
N GLN A 112 10.57 -25.25 13.83
CA GLN A 112 12.00 -25.03 14.03
C GLN A 112 12.31 -24.33 15.36
N SER A 113 11.31 -24.10 16.22
CA SER A 113 11.43 -23.40 17.51
C SER A 113 12.08 -22.02 17.41
N LEU A 114 11.85 -21.30 16.31
CA LEU A 114 12.31 -19.94 16.12
C LEU A 114 11.28 -18.95 16.70
N ASN A 115 11.76 -17.91 17.38
CA ASN A 115 10.90 -16.85 17.93
C ASN A 115 10.48 -15.86 16.82
N ILE A 116 9.87 -16.40 15.77
CA ILE A 116 9.35 -15.65 14.61
C ILE A 116 7.83 -15.69 14.64
N GLN A 117 7.19 -14.53 14.50
CA GLN A 117 5.75 -14.36 14.46
C GLN A 117 5.32 -13.61 13.21
N VAL A 118 4.35 -14.15 12.48
CA VAL A 118 3.78 -13.49 11.31
C VAL A 118 2.65 -12.56 11.75
N VAL A 119 2.70 -11.32 11.27
CA VAL A 119 1.68 -10.30 11.55
C VAL A 119 1.18 -9.70 10.25
N LYS A 120 -0.14 -9.73 10.03
CA LYS A 120 -0.78 -9.04 8.91
C LYS A 120 -1.39 -7.74 9.41
N THR A 121 -0.97 -6.60 8.83
CA THR A 121 -1.52 -5.28 9.16
C THR A 121 -2.47 -4.82 8.05
N THR A 122 -3.60 -4.23 8.43
CA THR A 122 -4.63 -3.73 7.51
C THR A 122 -4.99 -2.29 7.81
N PRO A 123 -5.47 -1.51 6.84
CA PRO A 123 -6.03 -0.19 7.09
C PRO A 123 -7.26 -0.28 8.01
N ARG A 124 -7.54 0.79 8.76
CA ARG A 124 -8.82 0.94 9.45
C ARG A 124 -9.94 1.03 8.43
N LEU A 125 -11.15 0.64 8.81
CA LEU A 125 -12.30 0.66 7.91
C LEU A 125 -12.51 2.02 7.23
N GLU A 126 -12.37 3.12 7.98
CA GLU A 126 -12.47 4.48 7.46
C GLU A 126 -11.33 4.90 6.52
N ASP A 127 -10.22 4.14 6.50
CA ASP A 127 -9.03 4.40 5.70
C ASP A 127 -8.92 3.50 4.47
N THR A 128 -9.81 2.51 4.30
CA THR A 128 -9.80 1.61 3.13
C THR A 128 -9.95 2.37 1.82
N PHE A 129 -9.50 1.74 0.73
CA PHE A 129 -9.49 2.40 -0.58
C PHE A 129 -10.88 2.84 -1.03
N TRP A 130 -11.86 1.93 -0.94
CA TRP A 130 -13.22 2.20 -1.43
C TRP A 130 -13.98 3.18 -0.56
N VAL A 131 -13.81 3.14 0.75
CA VAL A 131 -14.41 4.13 1.66
C VAL A 131 -13.89 5.53 1.37
N ASN A 132 -12.59 5.69 1.10
CA ASN A 132 -12.04 7.00 0.73
C ASN A 132 -12.47 7.46 -0.66
N LEU A 133 -12.40 6.58 -1.66
CA LEU A 133 -12.71 6.94 -3.05
C LEU A 133 -14.21 7.15 -3.25
N ILE A 134 -15.04 6.15 -2.89
CA ILE A 134 -16.48 6.15 -3.14
C ILE A 134 -17.23 6.87 -2.02
N GLY A 135 -16.90 6.58 -0.75
CA GLY A 135 -17.56 7.17 0.41
C GLY A 135 -17.25 8.65 0.57
N LYS A 136 -15.98 8.99 0.65
CA LYS A 136 -15.52 10.37 0.86
C LYS A 136 -15.26 11.14 -0.44
N GLY A 137 -15.29 10.49 -1.60
CA GLY A 137 -15.08 11.12 -2.91
C GLY A 137 -13.64 11.58 -3.18
N TYR A 138 -12.63 10.93 -2.59
CA TYR A 138 -11.24 11.22 -2.90
C TYR A 138 -10.96 10.88 -4.37
N PRO A 139 -10.18 11.70 -5.09
CA PRO A 139 -9.84 11.39 -6.48
C PRO A 139 -8.94 10.16 -6.54
N ALA A 140 -8.96 9.46 -7.66
CA ALA A 140 -8.02 8.39 -7.94
C ALA A 140 -6.58 8.89 -7.76
N PRO A 141 -5.69 8.10 -7.13
CA PRO A 141 -4.33 8.53 -6.81
C PRO A 141 -3.52 8.90 -8.05
N ASN A 142 -2.63 9.89 -7.94
CA ASN A 142 -1.69 10.27 -8.98
C ASN A 142 -0.28 10.46 -8.43
N LYS A 143 0.68 10.85 -9.27
CA LYS A 143 2.09 11.02 -8.86
C LYS A 143 2.27 12.03 -7.72
N PHE A 144 1.41 13.04 -7.62
CA PHE A 144 1.50 14.13 -6.65
C PHE A 144 0.62 13.93 -5.43
N TYR A 145 -0.46 13.15 -5.56
CA TYR A 145 -1.44 12.93 -4.50
C TYR A 145 -1.66 11.43 -4.28
N ARG A 146 -0.81 10.85 -3.43
CA ARG A 146 -0.80 9.43 -3.08
C ARG A 146 -1.38 9.16 -1.70
N TRP A 147 -2.59 9.63 -1.44
CA TRP A 147 -3.26 9.40 -0.16
C TRP A 147 -3.36 7.91 0.21
N CYS A 148 -3.43 7.03 -0.79
CA CYS A 148 -3.44 5.58 -0.59
C CYS A 148 -2.16 5.06 0.08
N THR A 149 -0.99 5.63 -0.21
CA THR A 149 0.28 5.21 0.40
C THR A 149 0.24 5.42 1.91
N ASP A 150 -0.19 6.60 2.35
CA ASP A 150 -0.27 6.91 3.78
C ASP A 150 -1.31 6.05 4.49
N ARG A 151 -2.53 5.96 3.93
CA ARG A 151 -3.66 5.30 4.58
C ARG A 151 -3.59 3.79 4.56
N LEU A 152 -3.17 3.21 3.42
CA LEU A 152 -3.22 1.76 3.23
C LEU A 152 -1.90 1.06 3.59
N LYS A 153 -0.75 1.76 3.56
CA LYS A 153 0.56 1.16 3.78
C LYS A 153 1.28 1.70 5.01
N ILE A 154 1.45 3.03 5.10
CA ILE A 154 2.25 3.62 6.17
C ILE A 154 1.53 3.54 7.52
N ASN A 155 0.28 4.00 7.59
CA ASN A 155 -0.45 4.08 8.86
C ASN A 155 -0.67 2.72 9.54
N PRO A 156 -1.06 1.63 8.84
CA PRO A 156 -1.21 0.31 9.45
C PRO A 156 0.10 -0.20 10.08
N THR A 157 1.19 -0.14 9.33
CA THR A 157 2.51 -0.57 9.79
C THR A 157 3.03 0.31 10.92
N THR A 158 2.84 1.64 10.84
CA THR A 158 3.22 2.58 11.90
C THR A 158 2.52 2.29 13.22
N ARG A 159 1.22 1.95 13.18
CA ARG A 159 0.48 1.57 14.40
C ARG A 159 1.10 0.36 15.06
N PHE A 160 1.36 -0.69 14.30
CA PHE A 160 2.00 -1.90 14.82
C PHE A 160 3.38 -1.60 15.45
N ILE A 161 4.22 -0.81 14.76
CA ILE A 161 5.52 -0.41 15.28
C ILE A 161 5.39 0.35 16.60
N LEU A 162 4.45 1.32 16.67
CA LEU A 162 4.23 2.11 17.89
C LEU A 162 3.67 1.28 19.05
N GLU A 163 2.83 0.27 18.77
CA GLU A 163 2.37 -0.69 19.78
C GLU A 163 3.56 -1.46 20.35
N GLN A 164 4.46 -1.96 19.50
CA GLN A 164 5.65 -2.68 19.95
C GLN A 164 6.61 -1.78 20.74
N ILE A 165 6.79 -0.51 20.34
CA ILE A 165 7.59 0.46 21.07
C ILE A 165 6.95 0.76 22.44
N GLY A 166 5.63 0.89 22.49
CA GLY A 166 4.88 1.09 23.74
C GLY A 166 5.08 -0.05 24.75
N GLU A 167 5.18 -1.28 24.27
CA GLU A 167 5.37 -2.47 25.10
C GLU A 167 6.84 -2.72 25.48
N LYS A 168 7.79 -2.47 24.58
CA LYS A 168 9.21 -2.88 24.69
C LYS A 168 10.18 -1.72 24.77
N GLY A 169 9.71 -0.48 24.69
CA GLY A 169 10.51 0.76 24.74
C GLY A 169 11.12 1.14 23.38
N GLU A 170 11.63 0.20 22.62
CA GLU A 170 12.31 0.41 21.34
C GLU A 170 12.00 -0.70 20.34
N ALA A 171 12.26 -0.46 19.03
CA ALA A 171 12.15 -1.47 18.00
C ALA A 171 13.19 -1.28 16.88
N ILE A 172 13.61 -2.37 16.23
CA ILE A 172 14.43 -2.35 15.01
C ILE A 172 13.59 -2.82 13.83
N ILE A 173 13.50 -1.98 12.81
CA ILE A 173 12.79 -2.26 11.56
C ILE A 173 13.81 -2.76 10.54
N LEU A 174 13.65 -3.99 10.07
CA LEU A 174 14.50 -4.57 9.04
C LEU A 174 13.85 -4.36 7.67
N LEU A 175 14.62 -3.76 6.75
CA LEU A 175 14.14 -3.42 5.42
C LEU A 175 14.99 -4.09 4.34
N GLY A 176 14.33 -4.77 3.40
CA GLY A 176 14.94 -5.35 2.20
C GLY A 176 15.23 -4.32 1.12
N THR A 177 15.57 -3.07 1.47
CA THR A 177 15.87 -2.02 0.51
C THR A 177 17.31 -2.12 0.02
N ARG A 178 17.51 -1.99 -1.31
CA ARG A 178 18.83 -2.06 -1.94
C ARG A 178 19.15 -0.83 -2.79
N SER A 179 20.42 -0.47 -2.83
CA SER A 179 20.92 0.66 -3.63
C SER A 179 20.71 0.41 -5.14
N ASP A 180 20.76 -0.84 -5.55
CA ASP A 180 20.62 -1.27 -6.95
C ASP A 180 19.17 -1.23 -7.49
N GLU A 181 18.15 -1.04 -6.62
CA GLU A 181 16.75 -0.97 -7.07
C GLU A 181 16.44 0.26 -7.95
N SER A 182 17.03 1.40 -7.64
CA SER A 182 16.85 2.64 -8.39
C SER A 182 17.77 3.75 -7.90
N ARG A 183 18.05 4.76 -8.77
CA ARG A 183 18.81 5.95 -8.40
C ARG A 183 18.23 6.69 -7.18
N SER A 184 16.90 6.80 -7.10
CA SER A 184 16.24 7.44 -5.95
C SER A 184 16.42 6.64 -4.66
N ARG A 185 16.42 5.30 -4.75
CA ARG A 185 16.66 4.42 -3.60
C ARG A 185 18.11 4.53 -3.11
N ALA A 186 19.08 4.49 -4.03
CA ALA A 186 20.49 4.69 -3.73
C ALA A 186 20.74 6.04 -3.03
N ALA A 187 20.18 7.12 -3.57
CA ALA A 187 20.30 8.45 -2.98
C ALA A 187 19.66 8.54 -1.58
N SER A 188 18.51 7.86 -1.37
CA SER A 188 17.86 7.79 -0.07
C SER A 188 18.68 7.01 0.95
N ILE A 189 19.20 5.84 0.57
CA ILE A 189 20.09 5.04 1.45
C ILE A 189 21.30 5.86 1.86
N LYS A 190 22.03 6.45 0.89
CA LYS A 190 23.21 7.27 1.14
C LYS A 190 22.95 8.48 2.06
N ARG A 191 21.77 9.12 1.92
CA ARG A 191 21.38 10.28 2.75
C ARG A 191 21.17 9.92 4.22
N HIS A 192 20.66 8.73 4.50
CA HIS A 192 20.30 8.30 5.86
C HIS A 192 21.33 7.36 6.49
N GLU A 193 22.35 6.98 5.74
CA GLU A 193 23.45 6.14 6.24
C GLU A 193 24.30 6.91 7.25
N VAL A 194 24.58 6.26 8.37
CA VAL A 194 25.51 6.77 9.38
C VAL A 194 26.80 5.96 9.28
N LYS A 195 27.91 6.63 8.92
CA LYS A 195 29.18 5.97 8.71
C LYS A 195 29.64 5.21 9.98
N GLY A 196 29.96 3.94 9.80
CA GLY A 196 30.40 3.07 10.91
C GLY A 196 29.28 2.52 11.79
N GLN A 197 28.00 2.78 11.47
CA GLN A 197 26.87 2.24 12.22
C GLN A 197 26.01 1.33 11.33
N ARG A 198 25.60 0.17 11.88
CA ARG A 198 24.63 -0.73 11.23
C ARG A 198 23.21 -0.22 11.30
N LEU A 199 22.87 0.43 12.41
CA LEU A 199 21.53 0.99 12.67
C LEU A 199 21.51 2.49 12.36
N ARG A 200 20.39 2.94 11.78
CA ARG A 200 20.08 4.37 11.64
C ARG A 200 18.73 4.67 12.30
N LYS A 201 18.56 5.89 12.80
CA LYS A 201 17.28 6.32 13.38
C LYS A 201 16.16 6.32 12.33
N HIS A 202 15.01 5.85 12.74
CA HIS A 202 13.76 6.01 11.98
C HIS A 202 13.11 7.36 12.28
N VAL A 203 12.10 7.77 11.49
CA VAL A 203 11.30 8.98 11.76
C VAL A 203 10.41 8.83 12.99
N LEU A 204 10.04 7.60 13.35
CA LEU A 204 9.34 7.31 14.59
C LEU A 204 10.32 7.36 15.77
N PRO A 205 9.89 7.91 16.93
CA PRO A 205 10.72 7.90 18.13
C PRO A 205 11.01 6.45 18.57
N ASN A 206 12.18 6.22 19.12
CA ASN A 206 12.62 4.92 19.62
C ASN A 206 12.58 3.77 18.59
N ALA A 207 12.61 4.10 17.31
CA ALA A 207 12.69 3.14 16.21
C ALA A 207 14.00 3.31 15.45
N TYR A 208 14.60 2.17 15.10
CA TYR A 208 15.82 2.10 14.32
C TYR A 208 15.58 1.31 13.04
N VAL A 209 16.39 1.55 12.03
CA VAL A 209 16.33 0.82 10.76
C VAL A 209 17.63 0.07 10.56
N TYR A 210 17.50 -1.21 10.19
CA TYR A 210 18.56 -2.08 9.75
C TYR A 210 18.30 -2.58 8.33
N ALA A 211 19.24 -2.39 7.41
CA ALA A 211 19.13 -2.81 6.02
C ALA A 211 20.35 -3.63 5.61
N PRO A 212 20.45 -4.90 6.05
CA PRO A 212 21.68 -5.71 5.88
C PRO A 212 21.98 -6.04 4.43
N ILE A 213 20.98 -6.07 3.55
CA ILE A 213 21.14 -6.41 2.12
C ILE A 213 21.25 -5.19 1.20
N LYS A 214 21.49 -3.98 1.76
CA LYS A 214 21.46 -2.71 1.01
C LYS A 214 22.41 -2.66 -0.20
N ASP A 215 23.52 -3.40 -0.14
CA ASP A 215 24.58 -3.38 -1.15
C ASP A 215 24.55 -4.59 -2.09
N ILE A 216 23.56 -5.50 -1.95
CA ILE A 216 23.38 -6.66 -2.82
C ILE A 216 22.86 -6.22 -4.20
N LEU A 217 23.52 -6.71 -5.25
CA LEU A 217 23.08 -6.48 -6.63
C LEU A 217 21.87 -7.34 -6.99
N THR A 218 21.07 -6.90 -7.97
CA THR A 218 19.86 -7.64 -8.41
C THR A 218 20.21 -9.01 -8.96
N GLU A 219 21.32 -9.16 -9.66
CA GLU A 219 21.78 -10.44 -10.19
C GLU A 219 22.16 -11.41 -9.05
N ASP A 220 22.88 -10.92 -8.04
CA ASP A 220 23.31 -11.72 -6.89
C ASP A 220 22.11 -12.14 -6.03
N LEU A 221 21.11 -11.27 -5.90
CA LEU A 221 19.84 -11.59 -5.24
C LEU A 221 19.13 -12.75 -5.93
N TRP A 222 18.94 -12.68 -7.25
CA TRP A 222 18.28 -13.74 -8.00
C TRP A 222 19.09 -15.05 -7.98
N GLN A 223 20.41 -14.95 -8.10
CA GLN A 223 21.29 -16.12 -7.99
C GLN A 223 21.16 -16.77 -6.62
N TYR A 224 21.10 -15.96 -5.54
CA TYR A 224 20.90 -16.47 -4.19
C TYR A 224 19.56 -17.20 -4.04
N LEU A 225 18.47 -16.60 -4.46
CA LEU A 225 17.13 -17.22 -4.36
C LEU A 225 17.01 -18.50 -5.21
N LEU A 226 17.64 -18.54 -6.38
CA LEU A 226 17.65 -19.74 -7.25
C LEU A 226 18.47 -20.88 -6.66
N GLN A 227 19.56 -20.60 -5.96
CA GLN A 227 20.46 -21.60 -5.42
C GLN A 227 20.08 -22.08 -4.02
N ASN A 228 19.32 -21.30 -3.27
CA ASN A 228 18.98 -21.57 -1.87
C ASN A 228 17.46 -21.66 -1.73
N PRO A 229 16.90 -22.85 -1.47
CA PRO A 229 15.47 -23.00 -1.22
C PRO A 229 15.05 -22.22 0.04
N PRO A 230 13.77 -21.80 0.12
CA PRO A 230 13.29 -21.07 1.29
C PRO A 230 13.33 -21.95 2.54
N PRO A 231 13.85 -21.47 3.68
CA PRO A 231 14.00 -22.26 4.89
C PRO A 231 12.66 -22.60 5.57
N TRP A 232 11.58 -21.96 5.13
CA TRP A 232 10.21 -22.28 5.55
C TRP A 232 9.53 -23.35 4.70
N GLY A 233 10.22 -23.91 3.70
CA GLY A 233 9.73 -24.96 2.83
C GLY A 233 9.32 -24.49 1.45
N GLY A 234 9.01 -25.42 0.55
CA GLY A 234 8.66 -25.11 -0.83
C GLY A 234 9.85 -24.71 -1.69
N THR A 235 9.57 -23.91 -2.70
CA THR A 235 10.56 -23.38 -3.66
C THR A 235 10.26 -21.94 -4.02
N HIS A 236 11.26 -21.20 -4.53
CA HIS A 236 11.04 -19.86 -5.08
C HIS A 236 10.46 -19.84 -6.50
N ARG A 237 10.03 -21.01 -7.03
CA ARG A 237 9.49 -21.10 -8.41
C ARG A 237 8.30 -20.19 -8.65
N ASP A 238 7.37 -20.14 -7.69
CA ASP A 238 6.17 -19.32 -7.83
C ASP A 238 6.51 -17.84 -7.85
N LEU A 239 7.41 -17.41 -6.97
CA LEU A 239 7.95 -16.06 -6.97
C LEU A 239 8.62 -15.72 -8.33
N ILE A 240 9.47 -16.61 -8.84
CA ILE A 240 10.16 -16.43 -10.13
C ILE A 240 9.14 -16.37 -11.28
N THR A 241 8.14 -17.25 -11.27
CA THR A 241 7.06 -17.29 -12.27
C THR A 241 6.25 -15.99 -12.26
N LEU A 242 5.88 -15.49 -11.07
CA LEU A 242 5.20 -14.20 -10.94
C LEU A 242 6.00 -13.06 -11.57
N TYR A 243 7.31 -13.00 -11.31
CA TYR A 243 8.17 -11.97 -11.90
C TYR A 243 8.31 -12.14 -13.41
N ARG A 244 8.42 -13.38 -13.92
CA ARG A 244 8.46 -13.68 -15.35
C ARG A 244 7.17 -13.26 -16.05
N ASN A 245 6.03 -13.64 -15.50
CA ASN A 245 4.73 -13.30 -16.07
C ASN A 245 4.50 -11.79 -16.10
N ALA A 246 4.92 -11.08 -15.06
CA ALA A 246 4.82 -9.62 -14.99
C ALA A 246 5.76 -8.86 -15.94
N THR A 247 6.72 -9.54 -16.59
CA THR A 247 7.68 -8.96 -17.54
C THR A 247 7.44 -9.39 -18.98
N GLY A 248 6.35 -10.08 -19.28
CA GLY A 248 6.05 -10.56 -20.62
C GLY A 248 6.88 -11.79 -21.04
N GLY A 249 7.32 -12.59 -20.05
CA GLY A 249 8.05 -13.84 -20.32
C GLY A 249 9.57 -13.73 -20.22
N ASP A 250 10.14 -12.53 -20.08
CA ASP A 250 11.58 -12.35 -19.91
C ASP A 250 12.10 -13.00 -18.63
N CYS A 251 13.23 -13.69 -18.75
CA CYS A 251 13.88 -14.32 -17.60
C CYS A 251 14.35 -13.25 -16.60
N PRO A 252 14.11 -13.44 -15.26
CA PRO A 252 14.63 -12.53 -14.24
C PRO A 252 16.16 -12.45 -14.19
N LEU A 253 16.86 -13.39 -14.81
CA LEU A 253 18.31 -13.33 -14.98
C LEU A 253 18.66 -12.60 -16.27
N VAL A 254 19.36 -11.48 -16.14
CA VAL A 254 19.90 -10.75 -17.29
C VAL A 254 21.09 -11.51 -17.84
N ILE A 255 20.97 -12.02 -19.06
CA ILE A 255 22.06 -12.66 -19.80
C ILE A 255 22.85 -11.64 -20.64
N ASP A 256 22.23 -10.50 -20.93
CA ASP A 256 22.80 -9.42 -21.74
C ASP A 256 22.68 -8.08 -21.01
N THR A 257 23.78 -7.33 -20.96
CA THR A 257 23.89 -6.01 -20.32
C THR A 257 23.09 -4.91 -21.04
N THR A 258 22.62 -5.16 -22.25
CA THR A 258 21.80 -4.22 -23.04
C THR A 258 20.31 -4.29 -22.70
N THR A 259 19.85 -5.37 -22.04
CA THR A 259 18.46 -5.55 -21.64
C THR A 259 18.25 -5.03 -20.22
N PRO A 260 17.30 -4.10 -19.97
CA PRO A 260 17.00 -3.65 -18.61
C PRO A 260 16.59 -4.85 -17.74
N SER A 261 17.25 -5.01 -16.60
CA SER A 261 16.88 -6.04 -15.65
C SER A 261 15.39 -5.93 -15.24
N CYS A 262 14.75 -7.06 -14.93
CA CYS A 262 13.34 -7.19 -14.48
C CYS A 262 12.97 -6.35 -13.24
N GLY A 263 13.79 -5.39 -12.86
CA GLY A 263 13.58 -4.48 -11.72
C GLY A 263 12.41 -3.52 -11.86
N GLN A 264 11.71 -3.49 -13.00
CA GLN A 264 10.57 -2.60 -13.23
C GLN A 264 9.21 -3.26 -12.98
N SER A 265 9.11 -4.58 -12.90
CA SER A 265 7.87 -5.26 -12.50
C SER A 265 7.68 -5.10 -10.99
N ARG A 266 6.67 -4.34 -10.64
CA ARG A 266 6.26 -4.12 -9.25
C ARG A 266 4.87 -4.70 -9.08
N PHE A 267 4.77 -5.71 -8.26
CA PHE A 267 3.48 -6.15 -7.76
C PHE A 267 2.92 -5.05 -6.86
N GLY A 268 1.74 -4.57 -7.18
CA GLY A 268 1.09 -3.47 -6.48
C GLY A 268 -0.40 -3.67 -6.39
N CYS A 269 -1.08 -2.63 -5.89
CA CYS A 269 -2.53 -2.61 -5.85
C CYS A 269 -3.07 -2.59 -7.30
N TRP A 270 -4.02 -3.48 -7.62
CA TRP A 270 -4.63 -3.53 -8.96
C TRP A 270 -5.38 -2.22 -9.32
N VAL A 271 -5.85 -1.49 -8.30
CA VAL A 271 -6.50 -0.17 -8.45
C VAL A 271 -5.51 0.98 -8.69
N CYS A 272 -4.21 0.71 -8.89
CA CYS A 272 -3.19 1.75 -8.95
C CYS A 272 -3.31 2.58 -10.23
N THR A 273 -3.67 3.84 -10.08
CA THR A 273 -3.77 4.82 -11.15
C THR A 273 -2.54 5.74 -11.26
N VAL A 274 -1.52 5.58 -10.40
CA VAL A 274 -0.26 6.34 -10.47
C VAL A 274 0.51 6.08 -11.76
N VAL A 275 0.43 4.85 -12.26
CA VAL A 275 0.93 4.45 -13.58
C VAL A 275 -0.20 4.47 -14.61
N LYS A 276 0.11 4.83 -15.85
CA LYS A 276 -0.90 4.94 -16.91
C LYS A 276 -1.42 3.56 -17.35
N LYS A 277 -0.51 2.58 -17.49
CA LYS A 277 -0.82 1.17 -17.79
C LYS A 277 -0.21 0.27 -16.73
N ASP A 278 -0.93 -0.78 -16.35
CA ASP A 278 -0.42 -1.84 -15.49
C ASP A 278 0.05 -3.01 -16.34
N LYS A 279 1.30 -2.96 -16.76
CA LYS A 279 1.91 -4.00 -17.58
C LYS A 279 1.92 -5.38 -16.91
N SER A 280 1.94 -5.42 -15.58
CA SER A 280 1.92 -6.68 -14.84
C SER A 280 0.55 -7.34 -14.90
N MET A 281 -0.52 -6.54 -14.84
CA MET A 281 -1.89 -7.04 -15.01
C MET A 281 -2.14 -7.46 -16.47
N ASP A 282 -1.75 -6.62 -17.44
CA ASP A 282 -1.85 -6.95 -18.87
C ASP A 282 -1.18 -8.33 -19.13
N ALA A 283 0.05 -8.51 -18.65
CA ALA A 283 0.78 -9.76 -18.84
C ALA A 283 0.16 -10.98 -18.13
N LEU A 284 -0.48 -10.78 -16.97
CA LEU A 284 -1.21 -11.87 -16.29
C LEU A 284 -2.44 -12.30 -17.10
N ILE A 285 -3.21 -11.35 -17.62
CA ILE A 285 -4.38 -11.62 -18.46
C ILE A 285 -3.93 -12.33 -19.74
N ASP A 286 -2.92 -11.84 -20.43
CA ASP A 286 -2.35 -12.46 -21.64
C ASP A 286 -1.83 -13.89 -21.39
N ASN A 287 -1.44 -14.20 -20.15
CA ASN A 287 -0.97 -15.54 -19.75
C ASN A 287 -2.05 -16.43 -19.11
N GLY A 288 -3.34 -16.15 -19.34
CA GLY A 288 -4.46 -17.02 -18.98
C GLY A 288 -5.22 -16.64 -17.71
N GLU A 289 -4.96 -15.47 -17.12
CA GLU A 289 -5.75 -14.94 -16.00
C GLU A 289 -6.87 -14.00 -16.51
N GLU A 290 -7.62 -14.41 -17.53
CA GLU A 290 -8.66 -13.63 -18.22
C GLU A 290 -9.77 -13.14 -17.26
N TRP A 291 -10.01 -13.87 -16.17
CA TRP A 291 -10.94 -13.46 -15.12
C TRP A 291 -10.59 -12.11 -14.45
N MET A 292 -9.37 -11.59 -14.65
CA MET A 292 -8.94 -10.29 -14.15
C MET A 292 -9.34 -9.13 -15.06
N GLU A 293 -9.88 -9.35 -16.26
CA GLU A 293 -10.32 -8.28 -17.17
C GLU A 293 -11.28 -7.27 -16.52
N PRO A 294 -12.30 -7.68 -15.72
CA PRO A 294 -13.17 -6.72 -15.05
C PRO A 294 -12.45 -5.80 -14.06
N LEU A 295 -11.33 -6.25 -13.46
CA LEU A 295 -10.46 -5.42 -12.61
C LEU A 295 -9.73 -4.37 -13.43
N GLN A 296 -9.21 -4.77 -14.59
CA GLN A 296 -8.51 -3.89 -15.51
C GLN A 296 -9.45 -2.81 -16.07
N GLU A 297 -10.65 -3.19 -16.51
CA GLU A 297 -11.67 -2.24 -16.99
C GLU A 297 -12.03 -1.19 -15.92
N LEU A 298 -12.24 -1.63 -14.68
CA LEU A 298 -12.51 -0.71 -13.57
C LEU A 298 -11.34 0.21 -13.29
N ARG A 299 -10.11 -0.34 -13.28
CA ARG A 299 -8.90 0.45 -13.09
C ARG A 299 -8.74 1.50 -14.20
N ASP A 300 -8.97 1.13 -15.44
CA ASP A 300 -8.82 2.05 -16.58
C ASP A 300 -9.90 3.15 -16.55
N PHE A 301 -11.10 2.85 -16.10
CA PHE A 301 -12.10 3.86 -15.78
C PHE A 301 -11.61 4.82 -14.67
N LEU A 302 -10.96 4.31 -13.61
CA LEU A 302 -10.38 5.18 -12.58
C LEU A 302 -9.25 6.07 -13.15
N VAL A 303 -8.46 5.57 -14.12
CA VAL A 303 -7.47 6.39 -14.84
C VAL A 303 -8.13 7.49 -15.63
N GLU A 304 -9.21 7.19 -16.36
CA GLU A 304 -9.99 8.19 -17.08
C GLU A 304 -10.53 9.28 -16.16
N THR A 305 -11.13 8.90 -15.02
CA THR A 305 -11.64 9.87 -14.03
C THR A 305 -10.56 10.75 -13.41
N ARG A 306 -9.31 10.27 -13.37
CA ARG A 306 -8.15 11.03 -12.92
C ARG A 306 -7.70 12.03 -13.98
N ASP A 307 -7.68 11.62 -15.25
CA ASP A 307 -7.09 12.38 -16.36
C ASP A 307 -8.05 13.47 -16.91
N THR A 308 -9.36 13.31 -16.69
CA THR A 308 -10.42 14.26 -17.08
C THR A 308 -11.22 14.76 -15.86
N PRO A 309 -10.57 15.43 -14.91
CA PRO A 309 -11.21 15.82 -13.65
C PRO A 309 -12.38 16.79 -13.82
N GLU A 310 -12.41 17.60 -14.88
CA GLU A 310 -13.49 18.53 -15.22
C GLU A 310 -14.84 17.85 -15.44
N VAL A 311 -14.82 16.61 -15.92
CA VAL A 311 -16.02 15.80 -16.13
C VAL A 311 -16.49 15.16 -14.83
N TYR A 312 -15.57 14.62 -14.05
CA TYR A 312 -15.87 13.69 -12.96
C TYR A 312 -15.82 14.31 -11.57
N ARG A 313 -15.23 15.49 -11.40
CA ARG A 313 -15.01 16.10 -10.09
C ARG A 313 -15.73 17.44 -9.94
N GLU A 314 -16.01 17.81 -8.70
CA GLU A 314 -16.52 19.13 -8.36
C GLU A 314 -15.45 20.20 -8.64
N LYS A 315 -15.87 21.39 -9.08
CA LYS A 315 -14.97 22.55 -9.19
C LYS A 315 -14.52 22.99 -7.81
N ARG A 316 -15.44 23.00 -6.87
CA ARG A 316 -15.24 23.45 -5.51
C ARG A 316 -14.55 22.37 -4.68
N ARG A 317 -13.50 22.75 -3.99
CA ARG A 317 -12.79 21.89 -3.06
C ARG A 317 -13.57 21.76 -1.75
N ARG A 318 -13.17 20.79 -0.91
CA ARG A 318 -13.81 20.56 0.39
C ARG A 318 -13.64 21.69 1.40
N ASP A 319 -12.65 22.54 1.20
CA ASP A 319 -12.40 23.77 1.99
C ASP A 319 -13.23 24.96 1.47
N GLY A 320 -14.11 24.74 0.51
CA GLY A 320 -14.93 25.75 -0.13
C GLY A 320 -14.20 26.57 -1.20
N SER A 321 -12.88 26.40 -1.37
CA SER A 321 -12.10 27.18 -2.33
C SER A 321 -12.23 26.63 -3.76
N GLU A 322 -12.19 27.53 -4.73
CA GLU A 322 -12.01 27.22 -6.15
C GLU A 322 -10.68 27.79 -6.60
N LYS A 323 -9.85 26.95 -7.23
CA LYS A 323 -8.58 27.38 -7.81
C LYS A 323 -8.44 26.75 -9.19
N GLU A 324 -8.01 27.53 -10.15
CA GLU A 324 -7.75 27.06 -11.51
C GLU A 324 -6.79 25.86 -11.51
N GLY A 325 -7.13 24.81 -12.24
CA GLY A 325 -6.37 23.56 -12.31
C GLY A 325 -6.46 22.67 -11.06
N MET A 326 -7.21 23.06 -10.03
CA MET A 326 -7.46 22.27 -8.83
C MET A 326 -8.92 21.91 -8.69
N TRP A 327 -9.21 20.63 -8.56
CA TRP A 327 -10.56 20.10 -8.50
C TRP A 327 -10.90 19.58 -7.11
N GLY A 328 -12.20 19.64 -6.77
CA GLY A 328 -12.77 19.10 -5.55
C GLY A 328 -12.88 17.57 -5.52
N PRO A 329 -13.76 17.02 -4.68
CA PRO A 329 -14.03 15.58 -4.64
C PRO A 329 -14.71 15.08 -5.91
N TYR A 330 -14.84 13.76 -6.06
CA TYR A 330 -15.72 13.18 -7.07
C TYR A 330 -17.17 13.64 -6.87
N LYS A 331 -17.85 13.96 -7.97
CA LYS A 331 -19.29 14.19 -8.00
C LYS A 331 -20.03 12.97 -7.45
N LEU A 332 -21.17 13.18 -6.81
CA LEU A 332 -21.90 12.10 -6.12
C LEU A 332 -22.36 11.00 -7.09
N GLU A 333 -22.77 11.39 -8.30
CA GLU A 333 -23.18 10.46 -9.36
C GLU A 333 -22.00 9.60 -9.85
N VAL A 334 -20.81 10.18 -9.89
CA VAL A 334 -19.57 9.47 -10.26
C VAL A 334 -19.21 8.43 -9.21
N ARG A 335 -19.35 8.77 -7.92
CA ARG A 335 -19.14 7.80 -6.83
C ARG A 335 -20.10 6.62 -6.94
N ALA A 336 -21.37 6.88 -7.31
CA ALA A 336 -22.37 5.83 -7.52
C ALA A 336 -22.04 4.96 -8.75
N GLU A 337 -21.52 5.55 -9.84
CA GLU A 337 -21.11 4.80 -11.02
C GLU A 337 -19.86 3.94 -10.73
N ILE A 338 -18.87 4.45 -9.99
CA ILE A 338 -17.71 3.66 -9.56
C ILE A 338 -18.17 2.46 -8.71
N LEU A 339 -19.07 2.67 -7.74
CA LEU A 339 -19.60 1.58 -6.91
C LEU A 339 -20.33 0.53 -7.78
N LYS A 340 -21.12 0.97 -8.74
CA LYS A 340 -21.85 0.08 -9.64
C LYS A 340 -20.89 -0.77 -10.48
N ARG A 341 -19.83 -0.19 -11.04
CA ARG A 341 -18.79 -0.93 -11.79
C ARG A 341 -18.03 -1.91 -10.89
N LEU A 342 -17.65 -1.49 -9.69
CA LEU A 342 -16.99 -2.34 -8.71
C LEU A 342 -17.84 -3.56 -8.35
N LEU A 343 -19.13 -3.36 -8.07
CA LEU A 343 -20.04 -4.46 -7.71
C LEU A 343 -20.33 -5.41 -8.90
N LYS A 344 -20.32 -4.89 -10.14
CA LYS A 344 -20.40 -5.74 -11.33
C LYS A 344 -19.16 -6.61 -11.47
N ALA A 345 -17.97 -6.00 -11.42
CA ALA A 345 -16.70 -6.73 -11.43
C ALA A 345 -16.65 -7.78 -10.31
N GLN A 346 -17.05 -7.41 -9.09
CA GLN A 346 -17.12 -8.38 -8.00
C GLN A 346 -18.04 -9.55 -8.29
N LYS A 347 -19.21 -9.31 -8.88
CA LYS A 347 -20.18 -10.38 -9.21
C LYS A 347 -19.59 -11.36 -10.20
N GLU A 348 -18.90 -10.88 -11.24
CA GLU A 348 -18.25 -11.70 -12.27
C GLU A 348 -17.14 -12.54 -11.66
N ILE A 349 -16.23 -11.90 -10.92
CA ILE A 349 -15.06 -12.57 -10.32
C ILE A 349 -15.48 -13.51 -9.18
N GLN A 350 -16.52 -13.18 -8.43
CA GLN A 350 -16.99 -14.03 -7.34
C GLN A 350 -17.57 -15.35 -7.84
N GLN A 351 -18.12 -15.38 -9.07
CA GLN A 351 -18.64 -16.60 -9.69
C GLN A 351 -17.53 -17.57 -10.12
N THR A 352 -16.38 -17.05 -10.52
CA THR A 352 -15.23 -17.83 -11.01
C THR A 352 -14.23 -18.14 -9.91
N GLU A 353 -13.85 -17.16 -9.11
CA GLU A 353 -12.73 -17.22 -8.17
C GLU A 353 -13.14 -17.10 -6.69
N GLY A 354 -14.41 -16.78 -6.40
CA GLY A 354 -14.88 -16.60 -5.02
C GLY A 354 -14.35 -15.34 -4.32
N ILE A 355 -13.76 -14.38 -5.05
CA ILE A 355 -13.08 -13.21 -4.50
C ILE A 355 -14.07 -12.09 -4.23
N GLU A 356 -13.97 -11.46 -3.06
CA GLU A 356 -14.71 -10.26 -2.67
C GLU A 356 -13.82 -9.02 -2.84
N LEU A 357 -14.31 -8.01 -3.58
CA LEU A 357 -13.56 -6.77 -3.85
C LEU A 357 -13.92 -5.63 -2.90
N ILE A 358 -15.10 -5.66 -2.31
CA ILE A 358 -15.59 -4.69 -1.33
C ILE A 358 -16.46 -5.38 -0.29
N THR A 359 -16.20 -5.14 0.96
CA THR A 359 -16.91 -5.75 2.09
C THR A 359 -18.25 -5.05 2.38
N HIS A 360 -19.17 -5.76 3.03
CA HIS A 360 -20.41 -5.17 3.52
C HIS A 360 -20.18 -4.01 4.49
N GLN A 361 -19.15 -4.08 5.32
CA GLN A 361 -18.80 -3.02 6.27
C GLN A 361 -18.37 -1.73 5.55
N GLU A 362 -17.57 -1.85 4.49
CA GLU A 362 -17.22 -0.70 3.65
C GLU A 362 -18.46 -0.10 2.99
N MET A 363 -19.36 -0.92 2.46
CA MET A 363 -20.61 -0.45 1.85
C MET A 363 -21.49 0.32 2.84
N VAL A 364 -21.60 -0.15 4.09
CA VAL A 364 -22.32 0.56 5.16
C VAL A 364 -21.68 1.92 5.43
N LEU A 365 -20.35 1.96 5.52
CA LEU A 365 -19.65 3.21 5.79
C LEU A 365 -19.69 4.17 4.59
N ILE A 366 -19.70 3.67 3.36
CA ILE A 366 -19.92 4.47 2.15
C ILE A 366 -21.32 5.11 2.19
N GLN A 367 -22.37 4.34 2.51
CA GLN A 367 -23.72 4.86 2.64
C GLN A 367 -23.81 5.93 3.73
N TYR A 368 -23.15 5.72 4.88
CA TYR A 368 -23.03 6.71 5.95
C TYR A 368 -22.42 8.03 5.43
N HIS A 369 -21.34 7.97 4.66
CA HIS A 369 -20.70 9.15 4.09
C HIS A 369 -21.60 9.85 3.07
N TRP A 370 -22.35 9.10 2.25
CA TRP A 370 -23.31 9.67 1.30
C TRP A 370 -24.45 10.42 1.99
N PHE A 371 -25.02 9.85 3.04
CA PHE A 371 -26.06 10.55 3.84
C PHE A 371 -25.49 11.82 4.48
N ARG A 372 -24.26 11.76 4.97
CA ARG A 372 -23.59 12.93 5.55
C ARG A 372 -23.31 14.03 4.52
N ASP A 373 -23.06 13.66 3.27
CA ASP A 373 -22.91 14.59 2.14
C ASP A 373 -24.30 14.96 1.53
N CYS A 374 -25.41 14.68 2.23
CA CYS A 374 -26.79 14.92 1.80
C CYS A 374 -27.19 14.24 0.47
N PHE A 375 -26.53 13.14 0.12
CA PHE A 375 -26.84 12.39 -1.10
C PHE A 375 -27.89 11.31 -0.82
N PHE A 376 -29.16 11.64 -1.02
CA PHE A 376 -30.31 10.75 -0.80
C PHE A 376 -30.91 10.20 -2.09
N LYS A 377 -30.55 10.74 -3.25
CA LYS A 377 -31.09 10.35 -4.56
C LYS A 377 -30.79 8.89 -4.92
N THR A 378 -29.59 8.43 -4.56
CA THR A 378 -29.13 7.06 -4.85
C THR A 378 -28.56 6.45 -3.57
N LYS A 379 -28.88 5.19 -3.31
CA LYS A 379 -28.44 4.45 -2.14
C LYS A 379 -27.52 3.31 -2.54
N VAL A 380 -26.55 2.99 -1.69
CA VAL A 380 -25.65 1.83 -1.86
C VAL A 380 -26.47 0.55 -1.98
N SER A 381 -27.45 0.36 -1.10
CA SER A 381 -28.35 -0.80 -1.14
C SER A 381 -29.12 -0.92 -2.44
N GLN A 382 -29.57 0.21 -3.04
CA GLN A 382 -30.26 0.19 -4.34
C GLN A 382 -29.35 -0.30 -5.47
N ILE A 383 -28.07 0.15 -5.49
CA ILE A 383 -27.11 -0.28 -6.49
C ILE A 383 -26.81 -1.76 -6.32
N TYR A 384 -26.51 -2.19 -5.08
CA TYR A 384 -26.25 -3.59 -4.74
C TYR A 384 -27.42 -4.49 -5.15
N ASN A 385 -28.64 -4.13 -4.74
CA ASN A 385 -29.84 -4.91 -4.96
C ASN A 385 -30.28 -5.04 -6.44
N ARG A 386 -29.74 -4.20 -7.34
CA ARG A 386 -29.90 -4.33 -8.79
C ARG A 386 -28.94 -5.34 -9.41
N ILE A 387 -27.83 -5.62 -8.75
CA ILE A 387 -26.74 -6.47 -9.26
C ILE A 387 -26.79 -7.86 -8.65
N PHE A 388 -27.03 -7.94 -7.33
CA PHE A 388 -27.06 -9.20 -6.60
C PHE A 388 -28.49 -9.67 -6.28
N THR A 389 -28.69 -10.97 -6.18
CA THR A 389 -29.97 -11.59 -5.81
C THR A 389 -30.26 -11.44 -4.33
N ASN A 390 -29.22 -11.59 -3.48
CA ASN A 390 -29.33 -11.38 -2.04
C ASN A 390 -29.52 -9.89 -1.76
N LYS A 391 -30.67 -9.52 -1.17
CA LYS A 391 -31.00 -8.13 -0.90
C LYS A 391 -30.45 -7.68 0.44
N ILE A 392 -29.93 -6.44 0.46
CA ILE A 392 -29.50 -5.75 1.67
C ILE A 392 -30.36 -4.54 1.93
N ASP A 393 -30.60 -4.23 3.20
CA ASP A 393 -31.32 -3.04 3.64
C ASP A 393 -30.42 -2.17 4.51
N MET A 394 -30.23 -0.92 4.12
CA MET A 394 -29.41 0.10 4.81
C MET A 394 -30.24 1.33 5.20
N SER A 395 -31.56 1.19 5.32
CA SER A 395 -32.47 2.30 5.55
C SER A 395 -32.52 2.82 6.99
N LYS A 396 -32.09 2.04 7.98
CA LYS A 396 -32.27 2.34 9.42
C LYS A 396 -31.76 3.72 9.89
N GLN A 397 -30.81 4.33 9.21
CA GLN A 397 -30.29 5.66 9.59
C GLN A 397 -30.71 6.78 8.64
N GLU A 398 -31.36 6.46 7.53
CA GLU A 398 -31.70 7.42 6.49
C GLU A 398 -32.66 8.50 7.02
N GLU A 399 -33.67 8.09 7.75
CA GLU A 399 -34.69 8.98 8.29
C GLU A 399 -34.09 10.04 9.22
N LYS A 400 -33.17 9.63 10.09
CA LYS A 400 -32.46 10.54 10.98
C LYS A 400 -31.70 11.61 10.19
N TYR A 401 -30.93 11.21 9.17
CA TYR A 401 -30.14 12.16 8.38
C TYR A 401 -31.03 13.06 7.50
N LYS A 402 -32.16 12.56 7.01
CA LYS A 402 -33.15 13.41 6.32
C LYS A 402 -33.72 14.46 7.28
N GLN A 403 -34.10 14.06 8.49
CA GLN A 403 -34.61 15.00 9.49
C GLN A 403 -33.55 16.05 9.87
N GLU A 404 -32.28 15.66 10.07
CA GLU A 404 -31.18 16.61 10.32
C GLU A 404 -30.99 17.59 9.14
N ALA A 405 -31.03 17.11 7.90
CA ALA A 405 -30.89 17.96 6.71
C ALA A 405 -32.10 18.93 6.55
N GLU A 406 -33.32 18.46 6.85
CA GLU A 406 -34.51 19.31 6.81
C GLU A 406 -34.52 20.35 7.93
N LEU A 407 -34.09 19.97 9.14
CA LEU A 407 -33.92 20.90 10.23
C LEU A 407 -32.92 22.01 9.88
N LEU A 408 -31.79 21.64 9.27
CA LEU A 408 -30.81 22.61 8.79
C LEU A 408 -31.42 23.58 7.77
N LYS A 409 -32.14 23.07 6.76
CA LYS A 409 -32.85 23.91 5.78
C LYS A 409 -33.83 24.86 6.44
N LYS A 410 -34.64 24.37 7.38
CA LYS A 410 -35.59 25.20 8.14
C LYS A 410 -34.87 26.27 8.97
N SER A 411 -33.77 25.93 9.63
CA SER A 411 -32.99 26.87 10.44
C SER A 411 -32.39 27.98 9.61
N CYS A 412 -32.01 27.69 8.39
CA CYS A 412 -31.54 28.67 7.40
C CYS A 412 -32.70 29.36 6.61
N LYS A 413 -33.92 29.25 7.09
CA LYS A 413 -35.14 29.84 6.45
C LYS A 413 -35.27 29.43 4.97
N GLN A 414 -34.78 28.25 4.61
CA GLN A 414 -34.71 27.70 3.27
C GLN A 414 -33.83 28.50 2.29
N GLU A 415 -33.01 29.41 2.76
CA GLU A 415 -32.03 30.11 1.92
C GLU A 415 -30.89 29.14 1.51
N PRO A 416 -30.77 28.83 0.21
CA PRO A 416 -29.79 27.81 -0.23
C PRO A 416 -28.36 28.16 0.09
N LYS A 417 -27.96 29.42 0.04
CA LYS A 417 -26.60 29.87 0.32
C LYS A 417 -26.22 29.67 1.79
N ASP A 418 -27.16 29.92 2.71
CA ASP A 418 -26.97 29.73 4.13
C ASP A 418 -26.78 28.24 4.47
N VAL A 419 -27.63 27.39 3.84
CA VAL A 419 -27.53 25.94 4.00
C VAL A 419 -26.17 25.42 3.50
N GLU A 420 -25.73 25.91 2.34
CA GLU A 420 -24.44 25.56 1.75
C GLU A 420 -23.26 25.98 2.64
N LEU A 421 -23.30 27.23 3.14
CA LEU A 421 -22.30 27.75 4.07
C LEU A 421 -22.16 26.84 5.30
N ILE A 422 -23.29 26.53 5.98
CA ILE A 422 -23.23 25.72 7.20
C ILE A 422 -22.76 24.29 6.91
N GLN A 423 -23.17 23.72 5.76
CA GLN A 423 -22.67 22.41 5.35
C GLN A 423 -21.16 22.41 5.11
N ASP A 424 -20.63 23.46 4.48
CA ASP A 424 -19.20 23.64 4.26
C ASP A 424 -18.43 23.79 5.57
N LEU A 425 -18.91 24.63 6.50
CA LEU A 425 -18.29 24.80 7.82
C LEU A 425 -18.27 23.49 8.63
N LEU A 426 -19.36 22.73 8.58
CA LEU A 426 -19.42 21.39 9.20
C LEU A 426 -18.45 20.42 8.53
N ALA A 427 -18.31 20.48 7.21
CA ALA A 427 -17.37 19.64 6.46
C ALA A 427 -15.92 20.01 6.79
N LEU A 428 -15.60 21.30 6.87
CA LEU A 428 -14.29 21.80 7.32
C LEU A 428 -13.94 21.30 8.71
N GLN A 429 -14.84 21.48 9.68
CA GLN A 429 -14.65 21.01 11.06
C GLN A 429 -14.41 19.50 11.09
N LYS A 430 -15.25 18.71 10.43
CA LYS A 430 -15.13 17.25 10.40
C LYS A 430 -13.83 16.79 9.72
N THR A 431 -13.45 17.41 8.61
CA THR A 431 -12.22 17.11 7.88
C THR A 431 -10.99 17.38 8.74
N LYS A 432 -10.94 18.52 9.42
CA LYS A 432 -9.81 18.90 10.28
C LYS A 432 -9.75 18.09 11.58
N THR A 433 -10.88 17.64 12.09
CA THR A 433 -10.93 16.73 13.26
C THR A 433 -10.30 15.36 12.93
N LEU A 434 -10.39 14.92 11.70
CA LEU A 434 -9.79 13.68 11.21
C LEU A 434 -8.30 13.82 10.83
N MET A 435 -7.78 15.05 10.73
CA MET A 435 -6.38 15.31 10.43
C MET A 435 -5.53 15.27 11.69
N ILE A 436 -4.36 14.61 11.61
CA ILE A 436 -3.36 14.56 12.70
C ILE A 436 -2.85 15.99 13.06
N ARG A 437 -2.90 16.93 12.10
CA ARG A 437 -2.53 18.34 12.30
C ARG A 437 -3.77 19.21 12.16
N LYS A 438 -4.29 19.69 13.28
CA LYS A 438 -5.42 20.66 13.36
C LYS A 438 -5.05 22.10 12.96
N ARG A 439 -3.87 22.33 12.40
CA ARG A 439 -3.42 23.68 12.01
C ARG A 439 -4.26 24.22 10.84
N GLY A 440 -4.65 25.46 10.95
CA GLY A 440 -5.33 26.20 9.89
C GLY A 440 -6.86 26.05 9.84
N LEU A 441 -7.52 25.37 10.81
CA LEU A 441 -8.98 25.27 10.84
C LEU A 441 -9.63 26.66 10.93
N GLN A 442 -9.12 27.52 11.82
CA GLN A 442 -9.62 28.89 11.98
C GLN A 442 -9.50 29.68 10.68
N ALA A 443 -8.31 29.68 10.07
CA ALA A 443 -8.08 30.36 8.80
C ALA A 443 -8.98 29.84 7.65
N ASP A 444 -9.23 28.53 7.60
CA ASP A 444 -10.12 27.96 6.59
C ASP A 444 -11.59 28.34 6.83
N ILE A 445 -12.03 28.42 8.09
CA ILE A 445 -13.36 28.92 8.47
C ILE A 445 -13.49 30.40 8.10
N ASP A 446 -12.53 31.22 8.47
CA ASP A 446 -12.52 32.66 8.19
C ASP A 446 -12.55 32.93 6.68
N ASN A 447 -11.74 32.18 5.90
CA ASN A 447 -11.75 32.26 4.44
C ASN A 447 -13.13 31.92 3.85
N ARG A 448 -13.79 30.89 4.35
CA ARG A 448 -15.11 30.49 3.86
C ARG A 448 -16.20 31.50 4.21
N LEU A 449 -16.13 32.07 5.42
CA LEU A 449 -17.03 33.14 5.83
C LEU A 449 -16.83 34.40 4.97
N ASN A 450 -15.59 34.80 4.70
CA ASN A 450 -15.29 35.95 3.86
C ASN A 450 -15.81 35.76 2.43
N GLN A 451 -15.61 34.57 1.83
CA GLN A 451 -16.18 34.25 0.53
C GLN A 451 -17.72 34.36 0.51
N TYR A 452 -18.38 33.87 1.56
CA TYR A 452 -19.82 33.96 1.68
C TYR A 452 -20.31 35.42 1.76
N ILE A 453 -19.62 36.28 2.52
CA ILE A 453 -19.90 37.73 2.62
C ILE A 453 -19.75 38.38 1.24
N GLU A 454 -18.69 38.05 0.51
CA GLU A 454 -18.50 38.55 -0.87
C GLU A 454 -19.60 38.08 -1.82
N GLU A 455 -20.03 36.79 -1.73
CA GLU A 455 -21.14 36.23 -2.54
C GLU A 455 -22.49 36.91 -2.27
N LEU A 456 -22.67 37.46 -1.09
CA LEU A 456 -23.86 38.21 -0.69
C LEU A 456 -23.81 39.70 -1.03
N ASN A 457 -22.66 40.22 -1.54
CA ASN A 457 -22.42 41.64 -1.76
C ASN A 457 -22.63 42.51 -0.48
N LEU A 458 -22.38 41.94 0.69
CA LEU A 458 -22.46 42.64 1.96
C LEU A 458 -21.17 43.42 2.18
N PRO A 459 -21.26 44.68 2.77
CA PRO A 459 -20.06 45.44 3.09
C PRO A 459 -19.24 44.72 4.13
N VAL A 460 -17.94 44.49 3.85
CA VAL A 460 -16.99 43.93 4.81
C VAL A 460 -16.71 44.98 5.88
N TYR A 461 -17.24 44.79 7.07
CA TYR A 461 -16.82 45.58 8.23
C TYR A 461 -15.47 45.04 8.69
N MET A 462 -14.39 45.72 8.30
CA MET A 462 -13.07 45.50 8.92
C MET A 462 -13.11 46.08 10.34
N ASN A 463 -13.00 45.21 11.32
CA ASN A 463 -12.62 45.60 12.70
C ASN A 463 -11.13 45.38 12.88
#